data_0ebcbdebd8f1e28eca5a34bd5ee9a75e
#
_entry.id   0ebcbdebd8f1e28eca5a34bd5ee9a75e
#
_cell.length_a   1.000
_cell.length_b   1.000
_cell.length_c   1.000
_cell.angle_alpha   90.00
_cell.angle_beta   90.00
_cell.angle_gamma   90.00
#
_symmetry.space_group_name_H-M   'P 1'
#
loop_
_entity.id
_entity.type
_entity.pdbx_description
1 polymer ?
#
loop_
_entity_poly.entity_id
_entity_poly.type
_entity_poly.pdbx_seq_one_letter_code
_entity_poly.pdbx_strand_id
1 'polypeptide(L)'
;VTLAFLGEVGAEKQRALSQLAGRIRQPGFTLTLDDAGQWLRSRVVWLGTRQPPRGLLQLANLLRAQAARSGCYQSPQPFHPHVTLLRNASHAVAIPPPGFSWSFPVNEFVLYESQFSRGRTRYTPLERWQLAE
;
A
#
# COMPACT_ATOMS: atom_id res chain seq x y z
N VAL A 1 -0.61 -2.02 3.86
CA VAL A 1 0.36 -1.64 2.83
C VAL A 1 -0.35 -0.93 1.70
N THR A 2 0.08 0.27 1.40
CA THR A 2 -0.47 1.03 0.28
C THR A 2 0.31 0.70 -0.98
N LEU A 3 -0.40 0.27 -2.02
CA LEU A 3 0.21 -0.10 -3.30
C LEU A 3 0.35 1.10 -4.24
N ALA A 4 -0.65 1.98 -4.25
CA ALA A 4 -0.64 3.17 -5.10
C ALA A 4 -1.56 4.22 -4.51
N PHE A 5 -1.18 5.48 -4.62
CA PHE A 5 -2.02 6.61 -4.27
C PHE A 5 -2.62 7.20 -5.55
N LEU A 6 -3.92 7.43 -5.52
CA LEU A 6 -4.62 7.95 -6.70
C LEU A 6 -4.91 9.44 -6.59
N GLY A 7 -4.92 9.99 -5.39
CA GLY A 7 -5.32 11.38 -5.15
C GLY A 7 -6.83 11.55 -5.29
N GLU A 8 -7.24 12.76 -5.61
CA GLU A 8 -8.65 13.02 -5.86
C GLU A 8 -9.02 12.52 -7.25
N VAL A 9 -10.04 11.67 -7.32
CA VAL A 9 -10.43 10.99 -8.56
C VAL A 9 -11.92 11.13 -8.75
N GLY A 10 -12.33 11.65 -9.89
CA GLY A 10 -13.74 11.75 -10.25
C GLY A 10 -14.36 10.39 -10.52
N ALA A 11 -15.70 10.34 -10.54
CA ALA A 11 -16.41 9.08 -10.67
C ALA A 11 -16.07 8.31 -11.95
N GLU A 12 -15.89 9.01 -13.07
CA GLU A 12 -15.55 8.37 -14.34
C GLU A 12 -14.17 7.71 -14.29
N LYS A 13 -13.18 8.43 -13.77
CA LYS A 13 -11.81 7.92 -13.67
C LYS A 13 -11.75 6.76 -12.67
N GLN A 14 -12.49 6.87 -11.57
CA GLN A 14 -12.58 5.78 -10.59
C GLN A 14 -13.14 4.52 -11.24
N ARG A 15 -14.18 4.65 -12.04
CA ARG A 15 -14.79 3.52 -12.74
C ARG A 15 -13.83 2.88 -13.73
N ALA A 16 -13.10 3.70 -14.49
CA ALA A 16 -12.12 3.20 -15.44
C ALA A 16 -10.97 2.46 -14.73
N LEU A 17 -10.46 3.01 -13.63
CA LEU A 17 -9.42 2.37 -12.85
C LEU A 17 -9.90 1.05 -12.22
N SER A 18 -11.16 1.01 -11.75
CA SER A 18 -11.74 -0.21 -11.22
C SER A 18 -11.81 -1.31 -12.27
N GLN A 19 -12.18 -0.97 -13.49
CA GLN A 19 -12.23 -1.94 -14.58
C GLN A 19 -10.84 -2.47 -14.92
N LEU A 20 -9.83 -1.60 -14.95
CA LEU A 20 -8.46 -2.01 -15.20
C LEU A 20 -7.94 -2.93 -14.10
N ALA A 21 -8.23 -2.59 -12.84
CA ALA A 21 -7.84 -3.41 -11.71
C ALA A 21 -8.48 -4.80 -11.78
N GLY A 22 -9.75 -4.86 -12.19
CA GLY A 22 -10.46 -6.13 -12.32
C GLY A 22 -9.91 -7.06 -13.41
N ARG A 23 -9.07 -6.53 -14.31
CA ARG A 23 -8.43 -7.33 -15.35
C ARG A 23 -7.11 -7.94 -14.94
N ILE A 24 -6.59 -7.54 -13.77
CA ILE A 24 -5.32 -8.07 -13.29
C ILE A 24 -5.49 -9.54 -12.94
N ARG A 25 -4.58 -10.37 -13.47
CA ARG A 25 -4.55 -11.80 -13.21
C ARG A 25 -3.15 -12.16 -12.75
N GLN A 26 -3.01 -12.38 -11.45
CA GLN A 26 -1.77 -12.86 -10.86
C GLN A 26 -2.07 -13.66 -9.60
N PRO A 27 -1.19 -14.59 -9.22
CA PRO A 27 -1.40 -15.37 -8.01
C PRO A 27 -1.23 -14.52 -6.75
N GLY A 28 -1.84 -14.97 -5.68
CA GLY A 28 -1.57 -14.43 -4.35
C GLY A 28 -0.15 -14.73 -3.92
N PHE A 29 0.26 -14.16 -2.82
CA PHE A 29 1.61 -14.32 -2.30
C PHE A 29 1.58 -14.27 -0.78
N THR A 30 2.70 -14.65 -0.16
CA THR A 30 2.88 -14.52 1.28
C THR A 30 3.72 -13.29 1.58
N LEU A 31 3.23 -12.43 2.44
CA LEU A 31 3.97 -11.26 2.89
C LEU A 31 4.51 -11.53 4.29
N THR A 32 5.80 -11.29 4.48
CA THR A 32 6.46 -11.44 5.77
C THR A 32 6.92 -10.07 6.26
N LEU A 33 6.41 -9.66 7.42
CA LEU A 33 6.84 -8.42 8.07
C LEU A 33 7.93 -8.78 9.06
N ASP A 34 9.17 -8.42 8.74
CA ASP A 34 10.34 -8.80 9.51
C ASP A 34 11.35 -7.65 9.65
N ASP A 35 10.93 -6.45 9.31
CA ASP A 35 11.77 -5.26 9.42
C ASP A 35 10.97 -4.12 10.04
N ALA A 36 11.66 -3.18 10.66
CA ALA A 36 11.02 -2.02 11.25
C ALA A 36 11.97 -0.84 11.18
N GLY A 37 11.41 0.35 11.13
CA GLY A 37 12.21 1.54 11.09
C GLY A 37 11.41 2.79 11.38
N GLN A 38 12.12 3.90 11.34
CA GLN A 38 11.52 5.22 11.52
C GLN A 38 12.09 6.16 10.48
N TRP A 39 11.21 6.87 9.80
CA TRP A 39 11.60 7.95 8.88
C TRP A 39 11.45 9.27 9.65
N LEU A 40 12.59 9.86 10.03
CA LEU A 40 12.59 11.05 10.88
C LEU A 40 11.98 12.26 10.18
N ARG A 41 12.21 12.40 8.88
CA ARG A 41 11.69 13.54 8.11
C ARG A 41 10.16 13.52 8.02
N SER A 42 9.57 12.38 7.74
CA SER A 42 8.12 12.22 7.64
C SER A 42 7.46 11.90 8.98
N ARG A 43 8.26 11.64 10.02
CA ARG A 43 7.79 11.29 11.37
C ARG A 43 6.93 10.03 11.40
N VAL A 44 7.35 9.02 10.64
CA VAL A 44 6.61 7.77 10.52
C VAL A 44 7.43 6.63 11.09
N VAL A 45 6.80 5.83 11.96
CA VAL A 45 7.33 4.54 12.42
C VAL A 45 6.61 3.45 11.63
N TRP A 46 7.38 2.51 11.08
CA TRP A 46 6.84 1.54 10.13
C TRP A 46 7.34 0.13 10.37
N LEU A 47 6.55 -0.85 9.91
CA LEU A 47 6.96 -2.23 9.72
C LEU A 47 7.09 -2.49 8.23
N GLY A 48 8.09 -3.28 7.85
CA GLY A 48 8.33 -3.58 6.46
C GLY A 48 8.79 -5.01 6.26
N THR A 49 9.28 -5.28 5.06
CA THR A 49 9.78 -6.59 4.68
C THR A 49 11.18 -6.45 4.09
N ARG A 50 12.09 -7.33 4.50
CA ARG A 50 13.47 -7.32 3.97
C ARG A 50 13.54 -7.89 2.57
N GLN A 51 12.66 -8.83 2.26
CA GLN A 51 12.61 -9.47 0.95
C GLN A 51 11.18 -9.39 0.42
N PRO A 52 10.84 -8.26 -0.25
CA PRO A 52 9.49 -8.12 -0.79
C PRO A 52 9.17 -9.25 -1.78
N PRO A 53 8.00 -9.89 -1.64
CA PRO A 53 7.59 -10.91 -2.61
C PRO A 53 7.50 -10.33 -4.01
N ARG A 54 7.87 -11.12 -5.00
CA ARG A 54 7.78 -10.69 -6.41
C ARG A 54 6.35 -10.31 -6.77
N GLY A 55 5.36 -11.07 -6.30
CA GLY A 55 3.96 -10.78 -6.55
C GLY A 55 3.52 -9.43 -6.04
N LEU A 56 4.01 -9.02 -4.86
CA LEU A 56 3.73 -7.71 -4.29
C LEU A 56 4.31 -6.59 -5.17
N LEU A 57 5.56 -6.72 -5.57
CA LEU A 57 6.22 -5.72 -6.41
C LEU A 57 5.54 -5.61 -7.77
N GLN A 58 5.17 -6.74 -8.34
CA GLN A 58 4.49 -6.80 -9.64
C GLN A 58 3.12 -6.12 -9.56
N LEU A 59 2.34 -6.43 -8.54
CA LEU A 59 1.02 -5.84 -8.34
C LEU A 59 1.11 -4.33 -8.17
N ALA A 60 2.03 -3.86 -7.33
CA ALA A 60 2.23 -2.43 -7.11
C ALA A 60 2.64 -1.72 -8.41
N ASN A 61 3.55 -2.31 -9.18
CA ASN A 61 3.98 -1.74 -10.45
C ASN A 61 2.82 -1.65 -11.46
N LEU A 62 2.00 -2.68 -11.54
CA LEU A 62 0.83 -2.68 -12.43
C LEU A 62 -0.16 -1.58 -12.05
N LEU A 63 -0.48 -1.48 -10.77
CA LEU A 63 -1.45 -0.49 -10.28
C LEU A 63 -0.93 0.93 -10.45
N ARG A 64 0.35 1.16 -10.15
CA ARG A 64 0.96 2.48 -10.32
C ARG A 64 1.03 2.89 -11.79
N ALA A 65 1.33 1.94 -12.67
CA ALA A 65 1.35 2.21 -14.11
C ALA A 65 -0.05 2.54 -14.64
N GLN A 66 -1.07 1.82 -14.21
CA GLN A 66 -2.45 2.10 -14.58
C GLN A 66 -2.88 3.48 -14.09
N ALA A 67 -2.52 3.82 -12.86
CA ALA A 67 -2.83 5.12 -12.27
C ALA A 67 -2.17 6.25 -13.06
N ALA A 68 -0.89 6.10 -13.39
CA ALA A 68 -0.15 7.11 -14.16
C ALA A 68 -0.77 7.32 -15.54
N ARG A 69 -1.14 6.25 -16.22
CA ARG A 69 -1.76 6.35 -17.54
C ARG A 69 -3.14 7.01 -17.49
N SER A 70 -3.80 6.91 -16.35
CA SER A 70 -5.11 7.53 -16.14
C SER A 70 -5.00 8.98 -15.64
N GLY A 71 -3.79 9.53 -15.58
CA GLY A 71 -3.56 10.91 -15.16
C GLY A 71 -3.39 11.12 -13.67
N CYS A 72 -3.21 10.06 -12.90
CA CYS A 72 -2.95 10.17 -11.46
C CYS A 72 -1.45 10.31 -11.24
N TYR A 73 -1.03 11.36 -10.55
CA TYR A 73 0.39 11.55 -10.26
C TYR A 73 0.94 10.41 -9.43
N GLN A 74 2.11 9.90 -9.82
CA GLN A 74 2.82 8.87 -9.07
C GLN A 74 4.20 9.37 -8.70
N SER A 75 4.61 9.10 -7.45
CA SER A 75 5.93 9.47 -6.98
C SER A 75 7.01 8.73 -7.79
N PRO A 76 8.11 9.40 -8.18
CA PRO A 76 9.23 8.72 -8.84
C PRO A 76 10.06 7.87 -7.89
N GLN A 77 9.81 7.95 -6.58
CA GLN A 77 10.56 7.18 -5.60
C GLN A 77 10.23 5.70 -5.70
N PRO A 78 11.20 4.81 -5.42
CA PRO A 78 10.94 3.38 -5.40
C PRO A 78 9.84 3.00 -4.40
N PHE A 79 9.08 1.98 -4.73
CA PHE A 79 8.07 1.45 -3.85
C PHE A 79 8.73 0.80 -2.62
N HIS A 80 8.35 1.25 -1.45
CA HIS A 80 8.82 0.69 -0.18
C HIS A 80 7.61 0.09 0.56
N PRO A 81 7.41 -1.22 0.48
CA PRO A 81 6.27 -1.85 1.15
C PRO A 81 6.38 -1.70 2.66
N HIS A 82 5.36 -1.10 3.27
CA HIS A 82 5.37 -0.90 4.71
C HIS A 82 3.96 -0.76 5.27
N VAL A 83 3.86 -1.03 6.57
CA VAL A 83 2.67 -0.73 7.36
C VAL A 83 3.04 0.37 8.32
N THR A 84 2.29 1.47 8.29
CA THR A 84 2.53 2.59 9.20
C THR A 84 1.95 2.24 10.57
N LEU A 85 2.82 2.24 11.59
CA LEU A 85 2.41 1.99 12.97
C LEU A 85 2.08 3.29 13.70
N LEU A 86 2.85 4.35 13.43
CA LEU A 86 2.71 5.61 14.13
C LEU A 86 3.03 6.76 13.18
N ARG A 87 2.18 7.78 13.18
CA ARG A 87 2.38 9.03 12.43
C ARG A 87 2.67 10.15 13.41
N ASN A 88 3.36 11.18 12.93
CA ASN A 88 3.69 12.37 13.71
C ASN A 88 4.53 12.04 14.95
N ALA A 89 5.42 11.05 14.85
CA ALA A 89 6.34 10.72 15.92
C ALA A 89 7.30 11.89 16.13
N SER A 90 7.24 12.52 17.31
CA SER A 90 8.04 13.71 17.62
C SER A 90 9.44 13.36 18.10
N HIS A 91 9.68 12.12 18.46
CA HIS A 91 10.95 11.63 18.99
C HIS A 91 11.35 10.35 18.31
N ALA A 92 12.63 9.99 18.43
CA ALA A 92 13.08 8.67 18.04
C ALA A 92 12.39 7.62 18.90
N VAL A 93 11.90 6.57 18.27
CA VAL A 93 11.18 5.49 18.91
C VAL A 93 12.08 4.27 18.96
N ALA A 94 12.05 3.52 20.06
CA ALA A 94 12.78 2.26 20.13
C ALA A 94 12.26 1.29 19.09
N ILE A 95 13.17 0.82 18.23
CA ILE A 95 12.83 -0.13 17.19
C ILE A 95 13.01 -1.55 17.76
N PRO A 96 12.08 -2.49 17.50
CA PRO A 96 12.26 -3.86 17.96
C PRO A 96 13.57 -4.46 17.45
N PRO A 97 14.24 -5.30 18.26
CA PRO A 97 15.44 -5.96 17.79
C PRO A 97 15.14 -6.89 16.62
N PRO A 98 16.13 -7.18 15.76
CA PRO A 98 15.93 -8.12 14.66
C PRO A 98 15.54 -9.51 15.20
N GLY A 99 14.85 -10.26 14.38
CA GLY A 99 14.42 -11.61 14.73
C GLY A 99 12.91 -11.79 14.83
N PHE A 100 12.14 -10.70 14.84
CA PHE A 100 10.69 -10.85 14.75
C PHE A 100 10.26 -11.14 13.31
N SER A 101 9.13 -11.83 13.16
CA SER A 101 8.63 -12.18 11.84
C SER A 101 7.15 -12.52 11.93
N TRP A 102 6.34 -11.89 11.09
CA TRP A 102 4.93 -12.24 10.93
C TRP A 102 4.67 -12.48 9.45
N SER A 103 4.16 -13.66 9.13
CA SER A 103 3.83 -14.02 7.75
C SER A 103 2.34 -14.26 7.60
N PHE A 104 1.77 -13.79 6.50
CA PHE A 104 0.36 -14.02 6.21
C PHE A 104 0.13 -14.06 4.70
N PRO A 105 -0.87 -14.83 4.25
CA PRO A 105 -1.19 -14.87 2.83
C PRO A 105 -1.90 -13.60 2.40
N VAL A 106 -1.60 -13.13 1.19
CA VAL A 106 -2.29 -12.02 0.58
C VAL A 106 -3.04 -12.54 -0.63
N ASN A 107 -4.35 -12.50 -0.57
CA ASN A 107 -5.24 -13.08 -1.58
C ASN A 107 -6.13 -12.05 -2.26
N GLU A 108 -6.03 -10.79 -1.85
CA GLU A 108 -6.87 -9.73 -2.40
C GLU A 108 -6.18 -8.38 -2.29
N PHE A 109 -6.64 -7.46 -3.11
CA PHE A 109 -6.29 -6.05 -2.94
C PHE A 109 -7.58 -5.22 -3.00
N VAL A 110 -7.53 -4.02 -2.44
CA VAL A 110 -8.72 -3.24 -2.13
C VAL A 110 -8.54 -1.79 -2.56
N LEU A 111 -9.58 -1.22 -3.15
CA LEU A 111 -9.65 0.21 -3.38
C LEU A 111 -10.31 0.86 -2.17
N TYR A 112 -9.60 1.81 -1.55
CA TYR A 112 -10.11 2.56 -0.41
C TYR A 112 -10.34 4.02 -0.77
N GLU A 113 -11.40 4.58 -0.22
CA GLU A 113 -11.59 6.01 -0.16
C GLU A 113 -11.08 6.51 1.18
N SER A 114 -10.25 7.55 1.18
CA SER A 114 -9.79 8.17 2.41
C SER A 114 -10.54 9.49 2.62
N GLN A 115 -11.06 9.68 3.83
CA GLN A 115 -11.75 10.90 4.23
C GLN A 115 -11.14 11.40 5.52
N PHE A 116 -10.81 12.69 5.55
CA PHE A 116 -10.30 13.34 6.76
C PHE A 116 -11.44 14.10 7.42
N SER A 117 -11.71 13.77 8.69
CA SER A 117 -12.77 14.40 9.45
C SER A 117 -12.43 14.36 10.95
N ARG A 118 -12.63 15.46 11.63
CA ARG A 118 -12.42 15.57 13.07
C ARG A 118 -11.03 15.14 13.52
N GLY A 119 -10.00 15.52 12.76
CA GLY A 119 -8.62 15.20 13.07
C GLY A 119 -8.21 13.76 12.79
N ARG A 120 -9.06 12.97 12.14
CA ARG A 120 -8.79 11.56 11.82
C ARG A 120 -8.98 11.28 10.35
N THR A 121 -8.17 10.38 9.82
CA THR A 121 -8.35 9.84 8.49
C THR A 121 -9.12 8.52 8.59
N ARG A 122 -10.23 8.44 7.85
CA ARG A 122 -11.02 7.21 7.77
C ARG A 122 -10.85 6.60 6.40
N TYR A 123 -10.62 5.30 6.35
CA TYR A 123 -10.51 4.54 5.11
C TYR A 123 -11.73 3.66 4.95
N THR A 124 -12.44 3.82 3.82
CA THR A 124 -13.63 3.05 3.53
C THR A 124 -13.37 2.17 2.31
N PRO A 125 -13.52 0.84 2.41
CA PRO A 125 -13.34 -0.02 1.24
C PRO A 125 -14.45 0.20 0.24
N LEU A 126 -14.10 0.44 -1.01
CA LEU A 126 -15.06 0.64 -2.10
C LEU A 126 -15.19 -0.61 -2.95
N GLU A 127 -14.08 -1.27 -3.25
CA GLU A 127 -14.07 -2.47 -4.08
C GLU A 127 -12.93 -3.38 -3.68
N ARG A 128 -13.15 -4.70 -3.86
CA ARG A 128 -12.16 -5.73 -3.56
C ARG A 128 -11.97 -6.63 -4.77
N TRP A 129 -10.74 -7.02 -5.04
CA TRP A 129 -10.42 -7.96 -6.12
C TRP A 129 -9.59 -9.09 -5.56
N GLN A 130 -9.97 -10.32 -5.94
CA GLN A 130 -9.25 -11.50 -5.50
C GLN A 130 -8.05 -11.75 -6.40
N LEU A 131 -6.95 -12.14 -5.81
CA LEU A 131 -5.80 -12.64 -6.55
C LEU A 131 -6.04 -14.11 -6.90
N ALA A 132 -5.45 -14.56 -8.00
CA ALA A 132 -5.61 -15.94 -8.45
C ALA A 132 -4.91 -16.91 -7.48
N GLU A 133 -5.40 -18.13 -7.43
CA GLU A 133 -4.77 -19.17 -6.64
C GLU A 133 -3.49 -19.70 -7.29
#